data_65fa6d6aabff69c5186a6342824c45cc
#
_entry.id   65fa6d6aabff69c5186a6342824c45cc
#
_cell.length_a   1.000
_cell.length_b   1.000
_cell.length_c   1.000
_cell.angle_alpha   90.00
_cell.angle_beta   90.00
_cell.angle_gamma   90.00
#
_symmetry.space_group_name_H-M   'P 1'
#
loop_
_entity.id
_entity.type
_entity.pdbx_description
1 polymer ?
#
loop_
_entity_poly.entity_id
_entity_poly.type
_entity_poly.pdbx_seq_one_letter_code
_entity_poly.pdbx_strand_id
1 'polypeptide(L)'
;MRRFTDCDQLMIENWRRAIPEAWFGLGDTGKADELYRGWLDADPAWGFGWIGWASCYMPPGKSTPKNYQRAEDLLRRGHAVSGVRDRDAVADWLRLVCEETGRPQEARDFARQAAAIGAPAPPSPARKAKAGRNEPCPCGSGKKYKKCCLFNQAGV
;
A
#
# COMPACT_ATOMS: atom_id res chain seq x y z
N MET A 1 25.60 14.37 -12.09
CA MET A 1 24.19 13.91 -12.00
C MET A 1 23.73 14.04 -10.55
N ARG A 2 22.83 14.96 -10.21
CA ARG A 2 22.24 15.03 -8.86
C ARG A 2 21.34 13.81 -8.68
N ARG A 3 21.50 13.08 -7.58
CA ARG A 3 20.52 12.04 -7.19
C ARG A 3 19.28 12.78 -6.71
N PHE A 4 18.12 12.43 -7.27
CA PHE A 4 16.85 12.89 -6.72
C PHE A 4 16.76 12.39 -5.27
N THR A 5 16.43 13.30 -4.35
CA THR A 5 16.16 12.97 -2.96
C THR A 5 14.69 12.57 -2.80
N ASP A 6 14.34 11.92 -1.70
CA ASP A 6 12.93 11.59 -1.39
C ASP A 6 12.04 12.85 -1.37
N CYS A 7 12.61 14.00 -0.99
CA CYS A 7 11.93 15.29 -1.01
C CYS A 7 11.61 15.76 -2.44
N ASP A 8 12.54 15.56 -3.39
CA ASP A 8 12.32 15.92 -4.80
C ASP A 8 11.23 15.03 -5.41
N GLN A 9 11.20 13.75 -5.06
CA GLN A 9 10.18 12.80 -5.51
C GLN A 9 8.78 13.20 -5.01
N LEU A 10 8.66 13.54 -3.73
CA LEU A 10 7.41 13.99 -3.14
C LEU A 10 6.89 15.29 -3.79
N MET A 11 7.79 16.23 -4.10
CA MET A 11 7.43 17.45 -4.81
C MET A 11 6.90 17.14 -6.22
N ILE A 12 7.54 16.24 -6.97
CA ILE A 12 7.10 15.83 -8.31
C ILE A 12 5.70 15.21 -8.24
N GLU A 13 5.44 14.34 -7.27
CA GLU A 13 4.13 13.70 -7.10
C GLU A 13 3.04 14.71 -6.75
N ASN A 14 3.33 15.68 -5.90
CA ASN A 14 2.40 16.76 -5.59
C ASN A 14 2.06 17.62 -6.82
N TRP A 15 3.04 17.97 -7.65
CA TRP A 15 2.81 18.70 -8.91
C TRP A 15 1.97 17.90 -9.89
N ARG A 16 2.24 16.59 -10.04
CA ARG A 16 1.45 15.70 -10.90
C ARG A 16 -0.02 15.63 -10.48
N ARG A 17 -0.32 15.81 -9.21
CA ARG A 17 -1.71 15.85 -8.74
C ARG A 17 -2.34 17.22 -8.96
N ALA A 18 -1.66 18.29 -8.63
CA ALA A 18 -2.19 19.65 -8.69
C ALA A 18 -2.59 20.10 -10.11
N ILE A 19 -1.85 19.70 -11.13
CA ILE A 19 -2.12 20.10 -12.52
C ILE A 19 -3.45 19.53 -13.03
N PRO A 20 -3.74 18.20 -12.98
CA PRO A 20 -5.03 17.69 -13.41
C PRO A 20 -6.19 18.16 -12.54
N GLU A 21 -5.99 18.33 -11.23
CA GLU A 21 -7.01 18.86 -10.33
C GLU A 21 -7.40 20.28 -10.75
N ALA A 22 -6.44 21.12 -11.18
CA ALA A 22 -6.72 22.45 -11.70
C ALA A 22 -7.52 22.41 -13.02
N TRP A 23 -7.16 21.53 -13.96
CA TRP A 23 -7.92 21.34 -15.20
C TRP A 23 -9.34 20.85 -14.92
N PHE A 24 -9.49 19.92 -14.00
CA PHE A 24 -10.80 19.43 -13.59
C PHE A 24 -11.65 20.55 -12.97
N GLY A 25 -11.04 21.39 -12.12
CA GLY A 25 -11.68 22.56 -11.52
C GLY A 25 -12.11 23.62 -12.56
N LEU A 26 -11.41 23.71 -13.69
CA LEU A 26 -11.75 24.56 -14.83
C LEU A 26 -12.83 23.93 -15.73
N GLY A 27 -13.27 22.70 -15.46
CA GLY A 27 -14.27 21.98 -16.27
C GLY A 27 -13.68 21.18 -17.44
N ASP A 28 -12.35 21.22 -17.67
CA ASP A 28 -11.68 20.43 -18.70
C ASP A 28 -11.29 19.05 -18.16
N THR A 29 -12.30 18.21 -17.95
CA THR A 29 -12.12 16.85 -17.43
C THR A 29 -11.34 15.96 -18.41
N GLY A 30 -11.47 16.20 -19.72
CA GLY A 30 -10.77 15.43 -20.75
C GLY A 30 -9.25 15.57 -20.62
N LYS A 31 -8.77 16.80 -20.40
CA LYS A 31 -7.35 17.08 -20.24
C LYS A 31 -6.77 16.49 -18.95
N ALA A 32 -7.54 16.51 -17.86
CA ALA A 32 -7.17 15.87 -16.63
C ALA A 32 -7.04 14.34 -16.82
N ASP A 33 -8.01 13.72 -17.50
CA ASP A 33 -8.00 12.29 -17.82
C ASP A 33 -6.80 11.89 -18.70
N GLU A 34 -6.45 12.70 -19.71
CA GLU A 34 -5.29 12.43 -20.57
C GLU A 34 -3.99 12.46 -19.78
N LEU A 35 -3.81 13.42 -18.88
CA LEU A 35 -2.61 13.54 -18.07
C LEU A 35 -2.44 12.33 -17.15
N TYR A 36 -3.48 11.97 -16.39
CA TYR A 36 -3.41 10.80 -15.52
C TYR A 36 -3.19 9.51 -16.30
N ARG A 37 -3.87 9.34 -17.43
CA ARG A 37 -3.68 8.18 -18.30
C ARG A 37 -2.24 8.06 -18.75
N GLY A 38 -1.65 9.13 -19.29
CA GLY A 38 -0.26 9.11 -19.76
C GLY A 38 0.75 8.77 -18.65
N TRP A 39 0.54 9.28 -17.42
CA TRP A 39 1.44 8.96 -16.31
C TRP A 39 1.25 7.55 -15.79
N LEU A 40 0.03 7.04 -15.73
CA LEU A 40 -0.27 5.68 -15.26
C LEU A 40 0.03 4.62 -16.31
N ASP A 41 0.04 4.96 -17.59
CA ASP A 41 0.56 4.09 -18.65
C ASP A 41 2.08 3.92 -18.53
N ALA A 42 2.79 4.98 -18.12
CA ALA A 42 4.23 4.94 -17.87
C ALA A 42 4.61 4.29 -16.52
N ASP A 43 3.78 4.47 -15.49
CA ASP A 43 3.99 3.92 -14.14
C ASP A 43 2.65 3.46 -13.54
N PRO A 44 2.15 2.30 -13.93
CA PRO A 44 0.87 1.78 -13.43
C PRO A 44 0.90 1.44 -11.93
N ALA A 45 2.09 1.26 -11.36
CA ALA A 45 2.25 0.97 -9.94
C ALA A 45 2.17 2.22 -9.03
N TRP A 46 1.97 3.40 -9.58
CA TRP A 46 1.82 4.64 -8.80
C TRP A 46 0.44 4.73 -8.15
N GLY A 47 0.30 4.24 -6.91
CA GLY A 47 -0.98 4.18 -6.17
C GLY A 47 -1.62 5.55 -5.97
N PHE A 48 -0.86 6.56 -5.57
CA PHE A 48 -1.37 7.93 -5.44
C PHE A 48 -1.81 8.56 -6.77
N GLY A 49 -1.32 8.09 -7.91
CA GLY A 49 -1.83 8.49 -9.22
C GLY A 49 -3.27 8.04 -9.45
N TRP A 50 -3.58 6.80 -9.10
CA TRP A 50 -4.94 6.26 -9.16
C TRP A 50 -5.88 6.99 -8.20
N ILE A 51 -5.42 7.26 -6.96
CA ILE A 51 -6.17 8.02 -5.96
C ILE A 51 -6.43 9.45 -6.46
N GLY A 52 -5.41 10.15 -6.95
CA GLY A 52 -5.53 11.50 -7.47
C GLY A 52 -6.53 11.59 -8.62
N TRP A 53 -6.46 10.64 -9.57
CA TRP A 53 -7.42 10.59 -10.68
C TRP A 53 -8.86 10.36 -10.19
N ALA A 54 -9.06 9.43 -9.28
CA ALA A 54 -10.38 9.17 -8.71
C ALA A 54 -10.92 10.36 -7.90
N SER A 55 -10.04 11.06 -7.15
CA SER A 55 -10.43 12.23 -6.35
C SER A 55 -10.98 13.38 -7.19
N CYS A 56 -10.53 13.53 -8.43
CA CYS A 56 -11.11 14.50 -9.36
C CYS A 56 -12.62 14.29 -9.55
N TYR A 57 -13.08 13.06 -9.52
CA TYR A 57 -14.51 12.70 -9.63
C TYR A 57 -15.26 12.75 -8.30
N MET A 58 -14.55 13.00 -7.19
CA MET A 58 -15.10 13.14 -5.84
C MET A 58 -14.68 14.46 -5.19
N PRO A 59 -14.88 15.62 -5.85
CA PRO A 59 -14.43 16.89 -5.31
C PRO A 59 -15.04 17.16 -3.92
N PRO A 60 -14.34 17.89 -3.06
CA PRO A 60 -14.85 18.25 -1.75
C PRO A 60 -16.09 19.16 -1.87
N GLY A 61 -16.99 19.06 -0.89
CA GLY A 61 -18.20 19.86 -0.83
C GLY A 61 -19.45 19.09 -1.23
N LYS A 62 -20.59 19.56 -0.71
CA LYS A 62 -21.91 18.93 -0.93
C LYS A 62 -22.56 19.33 -2.24
N SER A 63 -22.22 20.52 -2.75
CA SER A 63 -22.87 21.13 -3.93
C SER A 63 -22.27 20.70 -5.26
N THR A 64 -21.10 20.04 -5.25
CA THR A 64 -20.45 19.60 -6.48
C THR A 64 -20.90 18.18 -6.79
N PRO A 65 -21.40 17.91 -8.02
CA PRO A 65 -21.78 16.56 -8.43
C PRO A 65 -20.58 15.61 -8.34
N LYS A 66 -20.80 14.45 -7.72
CA LYS A 66 -19.79 13.41 -7.58
C LYS A 66 -20.12 12.23 -8.48
N ASN A 67 -19.12 11.72 -9.16
CA ASN A 67 -19.25 10.51 -9.97
C ASN A 67 -18.52 9.34 -9.28
N TYR A 68 -19.18 8.79 -8.25
CA TYR A 68 -18.63 7.67 -7.47
C TYR A 68 -18.35 6.43 -8.31
N GLN A 69 -19.14 6.18 -9.34
CA GLN A 69 -18.93 5.02 -10.21
C GLN A 69 -17.61 5.16 -10.97
N ARG A 70 -17.35 6.33 -11.56
CA ARG A 70 -16.09 6.59 -12.26
C ARG A 70 -14.88 6.52 -11.32
N ALA A 71 -15.01 7.10 -10.14
CA ALA A 71 -13.96 7.04 -9.12
C ALA A 71 -13.66 5.60 -8.69
N GLU A 72 -14.70 4.81 -8.46
CA GLU A 72 -14.56 3.39 -8.09
C GLU A 72 -13.87 2.58 -9.19
N ASP A 73 -14.26 2.75 -10.46
CA ASP A 73 -13.64 2.06 -11.58
C ASP A 73 -12.12 2.31 -11.64
N LEU A 74 -11.72 3.56 -11.44
CA LEU A 74 -10.32 3.95 -11.40
C LEU A 74 -9.57 3.32 -10.22
N LEU A 75 -10.14 3.40 -9.02
CA LEU A 75 -9.55 2.81 -7.82
C LEU A 75 -9.45 1.30 -7.90
N ARG A 76 -10.45 0.60 -8.43
CA ARG A 76 -10.41 -0.85 -8.63
C ARG A 76 -9.35 -1.25 -9.64
N ARG A 77 -9.18 -0.49 -10.72
CA ARG A 77 -8.09 -0.70 -11.69
C ARG A 77 -6.73 -0.56 -11.01
N GLY A 78 -6.51 0.51 -10.25
CA GLY A 78 -5.27 0.72 -9.50
C GLY A 78 -5.02 -0.37 -8.47
N HIS A 79 -6.04 -0.77 -7.71
CA HIS A 79 -5.92 -1.82 -6.71
C HIS A 79 -5.58 -3.20 -7.30
N ALA A 80 -6.01 -3.47 -8.54
CA ALA A 80 -5.73 -4.71 -9.26
C ALA A 80 -4.30 -4.77 -9.84
N VAL A 81 -3.59 -3.64 -9.92
CA VAL A 81 -2.20 -3.62 -10.43
C VAL A 81 -1.29 -4.42 -9.51
N SER A 82 -0.56 -5.38 -10.07
CA SER A 82 0.44 -6.14 -9.33
C SER A 82 1.59 -5.22 -8.89
N GLY A 83 1.90 -5.23 -7.59
CA GLY A 83 2.97 -4.39 -7.04
C GLY A 83 2.62 -2.90 -6.96
N VAL A 84 1.32 -2.52 -7.01
CA VAL A 84 0.93 -1.13 -6.80
C VAL A 84 1.46 -0.65 -5.44
N ARG A 85 2.11 0.51 -5.45
CA ARG A 85 2.56 1.20 -4.24
C ARG A 85 1.35 1.76 -3.50
N ASP A 86 1.46 1.91 -2.18
CA ASP A 86 0.40 2.49 -1.35
C ASP A 86 -0.96 1.79 -1.54
N ARG A 87 -0.92 0.46 -1.69
CA ARG A 87 -2.11 -0.36 -1.91
C ARG A 87 -3.13 -0.25 -0.78
N ASP A 88 -2.65 -0.07 0.44
CA ASP A 88 -3.45 0.20 1.63
C ASP A 88 -4.23 1.51 1.48
N ALA A 89 -3.60 2.58 1.01
CA ALA A 89 -4.26 3.84 0.74
C ALA A 89 -5.32 3.71 -0.38
N VAL A 90 -5.01 2.97 -1.46
CA VAL A 90 -6.00 2.71 -2.53
C VAL A 90 -7.21 1.92 -1.99
N ALA A 91 -6.97 0.92 -1.13
CA ALA A 91 -8.05 0.16 -0.49
C ALA A 91 -8.89 1.04 0.46
N ASP A 92 -8.26 1.95 1.19
CA ASP A 92 -8.99 2.88 2.06
C ASP A 92 -9.87 3.85 1.27
N TRP A 93 -9.43 4.31 0.12
CA TRP A 93 -10.27 5.11 -0.78
C TRP A 93 -11.45 4.31 -1.36
N LEU A 94 -11.26 3.02 -1.70
CA LEU A 94 -12.36 2.13 -2.08
C LEU A 94 -13.36 1.95 -0.93
N ARG A 95 -12.88 1.82 0.30
CA ARG A 95 -13.74 1.80 1.49
C ARG A 95 -14.63 3.05 1.56
N LEU A 96 -14.04 4.25 1.40
CA LEU A 96 -14.80 5.51 1.41
C LEU A 96 -15.88 5.53 0.32
N VAL A 97 -15.56 5.11 -0.89
CA VAL A 97 -16.55 5.05 -2.00
C VAL A 97 -17.68 4.09 -1.66
N CYS A 98 -17.38 2.93 -1.09
CA CYS A 98 -18.39 1.95 -0.70
C CYS A 98 -19.30 2.49 0.42
N GLU A 99 -18.75 3.21 1.40
CA GLU A 99 -19.53 3.88 2.46
C GLU A 99 -20.47 4.93 1.87
N GLU A 100 -19.98 5.81 1.02
CA GLU A 100 -20.77 6.87 0.40
C GLU A 100 -21.87 6.34 -0.55
N THR A 101 -21.68 5.15 -1.09
CA THR A 101 -22.64 4.48 -1.99
C THR A 101 -23.52 3.45 -1.31
N GLY A 102 -23.50 3.38 0.04
CA GLY A 102 -24.40 2.52 0.83
C GLY A 102 -24.06 1.02 0.77
N ARG A 103 -22.78 0.67 0.59
CA ARG A 103 -22.28 -0.72 0.54
C ARG A 103 -21.39 -1.05 1.76
N PRO A 104 -21.95 -1.10 2.98
CA PRO A 104 -21.16 -1.20 4.21
C PRO A 104 -20.39 -2.51 4.34
N GLN A 105 -20.84 -3.60 3.70
CA GLN A 105 -20.12 -4.88 3.75
C GLN A 105 -18.83 -4.83 2.95
N GLU A 106 -18.89 -4.32 1.71
CA GLU A 106 -17.69 -4.14 0.89
C GLU A 106 -16.71 -3.15 1.54
N ALA A 107 -17.23 -2.08 2.15
CA ALA A 107 -16.41 -1.14 2.90
C ALA A 107 -15.60 -1.83 4.01
N ARG A 108 -16.23 -2.73 4.78
CA ARG A 108 -15.53 -3.52 5.82
C ARG A 108 -14.46 -4.43 5.22
N ASP A 109 -14.72 -4.99 4.04
CA ASP A 109 -13.76 -5.87 3.36
C ASP A 109 -12.52 -5.08 2.94
N PHE A 110 -12.69 -3.89 2.36
CA PHE A 110 -11.59 -3.00 2.02
C PHE A 110 -10.84 -2.48 3.25
N ALA A 111 -11.55 -2.15 4.34
CA ALA A 111 -10.92 -1.77 5.61
C ALA A 111 -10.00 -2.88 6.14
N ARG A 112 -10.44 -4.14 6.07
CA ARG A 112 -9.60 -5.29 6.48
C ARG A 112 -8.38 -5.45 5.58
N GLN A 113 -8.55 -5.26 4.27
CA GLN A 113 -7.43 -5.34 3.31
C GLN A 113 -6.39 -4.24 3.58
N ALA A 114 -6.82 -3.00 3.76
CA ALA A 114 -5.93 -1.89 4.10
C ALA A 114 -5.15 -2.16 5.40
N ALA A 115 -5.85 -2.57 6.46
CA ALA A 115 -5.22 -2.91 7.74
C ALA A 115 -4.23 -4.07 7.65
N ALA A 116 -4.52 -5.08 6.82
CA ALA A 116 -3.63 -6.24 6.63
C ALA A 116 -2.33 -5.87 5.90
N ILE A 117 -2.40 -4.92 4.96
CA ILE A 117 -1.23 -4.43 4.22
C ILE A 117 -0.36 -3.51 5.09
N GLY A 118 -1.00 -2.59 5.83
CA GLY A 118 -0.32 -1.66 6.74
C GLY A 118 0.16 -2.28 8.05
N ALA A 119 -0.21 -3.53 8.35
CA ALA A 119 0.25 -4.20 9.55
C ALA A 119 1.77 -4.45 9.50
N PRO A 120 2.52 -4.13 10.56
CA PRO A 120 3.92 -4.51 10.63
C PRO A 120 4.03 -6.02 10.46
N ALA A 121 4.97 -6.47 9.63
CA ALA A 121 5.22 -7.91 9.45
C ALA A 121 5.33 -8.58 10.82
N PRO A 122 4.69 -9.75 11.04
CA PRO A 122 4.83 -10.46 12.30
C PRO A 122 6.33 -10.63 12.57
N PRO A 123 6.79 -10.41 13.82
CA PRO A 123 8.19 -10.55 14.15
C PRO A 123 8.66 -11.90 13.62
N SER A 124 9.69 -11.87 12.77
CA SER A 124 10.31 -13.09 12.26
C SER A 124 10.53 -14.03 13.46
N PRO A 125 10.18 -15.31 13.37
CA PRO A 125 10.39 -16.23 14.49
C PRO A 125 11.85 -16.06 14.92
N ALA A 126 12.03 -15.58 16.16
CA ALA A 126 13.34 -15.27 16.70
C ALA A 126 14.24 -16.46 16.37
N ARG A 127 15.31 -16.24 15.55
CA ARG A 127 16.31 -17.27 15.32
C ARG A 127 16.69 -17.76 16.69
N LYS A 128 16.31 -19.02 17.02
CA LYS A 128 16.67 -19.63 18.29
C LYS A 128 18.15 -19.33 18.50
N ALA A 129 18.46 -18.50 19.48
CA ALA A 129 19.83 -18.13 19.77
C ALA A 129 20.60 -19.45 19.89
N LYS A 130 21.68 -19.62 19.10
CA LYS A 130 22.48 -20.82 19.18
C LYS A 130 23.00 -20.90 20.62
N ALA A 131 22.53 -21.84 21.37
CA ALA A 131 22.95 -22.02 22.75
C ALA A 131 24.49 -22.11 22.78
N GLY A 132 25.12 -21.35 23.67
CA GLY A 132 26.56 -21.39 23.85
C GLY A 132 27.00 -22.78 24.28
N ARG A 133 28.21 -23.23 23.90
CA ARG A 133 28.71 -24.60 24.19
C ARG A 133 28.54 -25.02 25.67
N ASN A 134 28.63 -24.05 26.58
CA ASN A 134 28.55 -24.28 28.04
C ASN A 134 27.19 -23.98 28.64
N GLU A 135 26.22 -23.48 27.90
CA GLU A 135 24.86 -23.18 28.34
C GLU A 135 24.03 -24.46 28.49
N PRO A 136 22.94 -24.42 29.29
CA PRO A 136 22.01 -25.53 29.40
C PRO A 136 21.44 -25.88 27.99
N CYS A 137 21.35 -27.18 27.70
CA CYS A 137 20.86 -27.61 26.40
C CYS A 137 19.38 -27.23 26.22
N PRO A 138 19.01 -26.64 25.11
CA PRO A 138 17.62 -26.23 24.85
C PRO A 138 16.65 -27.41 24.70
N CYS A 139 17.13 -28.64 24.66
CA CYS A 139 16.29 -29.85 24.67
C CYS A 139 15.69 -30.17 26.04
N GLY A 140 16.02 -29.44 27.10
CA GLY A 140 15.51 -29.66 28.45
C GLY A 140 16.18 -30.78 29.24
N SER A 141 17.26 -31.38 28.71
CA SER A 141 17.97 -32.50 29.38
C SER A 141 18.77 -32.13 30.63
N GLY A 142 18.86 -30.84 30.97
CA GLY A 142 19.70 -30.34 32.07
C GLY A 142 21.22 -30.43 31.83
N LYS A 143 21.65 -31.07 30.74
CA LYS A 143 23.08 -31.18 30.38
C LYS A 143 23.55 -29.93 29.61
N LYS A 144 24.87 -29.61 29.69
CA LYS A 144 25.46 -28.55 28.86
C LYS A 144 25.33 -28.89 27.38
N TYR A 145 25.05 -27.86 26.52
CA TYR A 145 24.79 -28.06 25.10
C TYR A 145 25.88 -28.88 24.37
N LYS A 146 27.16 -28.65 24.72
CA LYS A 146 28.33 -29.41 24.19
C LYS A 146 28.33 -30.91 24.56
N LYS A 147 27.65 -31.31 25.64
CA LYS A 147 27.57 -32.70 26.13
C LYS A 147 26.21 -33.33 25.82
N CYS A 148 25.39 -32.72 25.00
CA CYS A 148 24.07 -33.16 24.62
C CYS A 148 23.86 -33.01 23.08
N CYS A 149 23.04 -32.07 22.63
CA CYS A 149 22.66 -31.97 21.22
C CYS A 149 23.82 -31.58 20.30
N LEU A 150 24.82 -30.85 20.79
CA LEU A 150 26.00 -30.52 19.98
C LEU A 150 26.87 -31.76 19.68
N PHE A 151 26.96 -32.70 20.61
CA PHE A 151 27.70 -33.93 20.42
C PHE A 151 27.03 -34.88 19.44
N ASN A 152 25.69 -34.94 19.45
CA ASN A 152 24.90 -35.79 18.56
C ASN A 152 24.82 -35.22 17.09
N GLN A 153 25.17 -33.96 16.84
CA GLN A 153 25.23 -33.38 15.50
C GLN A 153 26.59 -33.57 14.81
N ALA A 154 27.60 -34.01 15.54
CA ALA A 154 28.95 -34.23 14.98
C ALA A 154 29.20 -35.72 14.55
N GLY A 155 28.17 -36.53 14.54
CA GLY A 155 28.25 -37.99 14.28
C GLY A 155 27.41 -38.47 13.10
N VAL A 156 27.25 -37.65 12.02
CA VAL A 156 26.69 -38.08 10.71
C VAL A 156 27.61 -37.65 9.60
#